data_644e922f1b90a550365bae365f22452b
#
_entry.id   644e922f1b90a550365bae365f22452b
#
_cell.length_a   1.000
_cell.length_b   1.000
_cell.length_c   1.000
_cell.angle_alpha   90.00
_cell.angle_beta   90.00
_cell.angle_gamma   90.00
#
_symmetry.space_group_name_H-M   'P 1'
#
loop_
_entity.id
_entity.type
_entity.pdbx_description
1 polymer ?
#
loop_
_entity_poly.entity_id
_entity_poly.type
_entity_poly.pdbx_seq_one_letter_code
_entity_poly.pdbx_strand_id
1 'polypeptide(L)'
;MPARANALAAAYAIGMPEFEYTRWDGTQEFTPQSTDKLFDELSQYMMDYGEFMLDNLEQLSEEHPDVVQKLIERGYVDRDDSGQFQVTPKGIKRVESRAVEELFNVTRKDKTGKHETEFRGAGQTVHDESKSYEYGDPVSNLNMHETLRNAITRQGSGTPVEITHDDLVVYDTEFQTSCATVVLLDMSGSMNRYGKYGQAKRVAMALQGLVRGRYQGDFLQIVGFYSYASPMTERDLLYSVPKEVSIFDPRVHLKINLDSPPGFVPQHFTNIHAGLQFARRILKKQPAQNQQIITITDGEPTAHIEARDLYLIYPPAERTARVTLAEAKRCAAEGIHLSSFALIEDYFYLGLVNFVEQMAKVSGGVAAYCNAQDLGNMVVDSFHKGRRHRRAM
;
A
#
# COMPACT_ATOMS: atom_id res chain seq x y z
N MET A 1 -23.97 -23.87 21.61
CA MET A 1 -24.04 -22.96 20.48
C MET A 1 -24.76 -21.65 20.82
N PRO A 2 -24.22 -20.76 21.63
CA PRO A 2 -24.75 -19.40 21.76
C PRO A 2 -23.68 -18.31 21.60
N ALA A 3 -22.52 -18.59 21.00
CA ALA A 3 -21.43 -17.60 20.90
C ALA A 3 -21.45 -16.74 19.61
N ARG A 4 -22.32 -17.06 18.63
CA ARG A 4 -22.36 -16.35 17.35
C ARG A 4 -23.31 -15.15 17.29
N ALA A 5 -24.34 -15.12 18.13
CA ALA A 5 -25.28 -14.00 18.20
C ALA A 5 -24.71 -12.73 18.84
N ASN A 6 -23.60 -12.83 19.59
CA ASN A 6 -22.98 -11.70 20.28
C ASN A 6 -22.01 -10.87 19.41
N ALA A 7 -21.62 -11.30 18.22
CA ALA A 7 -20.66 -10.55 17.41
C ALA A 7 -21.29 -9.29 16.77
N LEU A 8 -22.53 -9.37 16.31
CA LEU A 8 -23.25 -8.19 15.81
C LEU A 8 -23.66 -7.25 16.94
N ALA A 9 -24.06 -7.78 18.09
CA ALA A 9 -24.34 -6.97 19.28
C ALA A 9 -23.05 -6.33 19.87
N ALA A 10 -21.90 -7.02 19.77
CA ALA A 10 -20.60 -6.47 20.17
C ALA A 10 -20.07 -5.40 19.18
N ALA A 11 -20.38 -5.52 17.90
CA ALA A 11 -20.04 -4.50 16.90
C ALA A 11 -20.79 -3.18 17.13
N TYR A 12 -21.99 -3.23 17.70
CA TYR A 12 -22.72 -2.04 18.15
C TYR A 12 -22.17 -1.45 19.46
N ALA A 13 -21.42 -2.20 20.24
CA ALA A 13 -20.97 -1.79 21.58
C ALA A 13 -19.53 -1.23 21.65
N ILE A 14 -18.73 -1.37 20.59
CA ILE A 14 -17.32 -0.93 20.60
C ILE A 14 -17.21 0.34 19.75
N GLY A 15 -17.33 1.48 20.41
CA GLY A 15 -17.00 2.78 19.81
C GLY A 15 -18.16 3.77 19.68
N MET A 16 -19.22 3.59 20.44
CA MET A 16 -20.21 4.65 20.54
C MET A 16 -19.70 5.76 21.46
N PRO A 17 -19.68 7.02 21.01
CA PRO A 17 -19.51 8.15 21.92
C PRO A 17 -20.59 8.11 23.00
N GLU A 18 -20.33 8.68 24.18
CA GLU A 18 -21.30 8.79 25.26
C GLU A 18 -22.68 9.14 24.70
N PHE A 19 -23.64 8.22 24.92
CA PHE A 19 -25.01 8.45 24.44
C PHE A 19 -25.65 9.54 25.27
N GLU A 20 -25.85 10.71 24.69
CA GLU A 20 -26.83 11.65 25.20
C GLU A 20 -28.23 11.16 24.77
N TYR A 21 -29.01 10.73 25.76
CA TYR A 21 -30.41 10.39 25.53
C TYR A 21 -31.20 11.65 25.22
N THR A 22 -31.61 11.84 23.99
CA THR A 22 -32.62 12.85 23.65
C THR A 22 -34.02 12.30 23.91
N ARG A 23 -34.86 13.10 24.49
CA ARG A 23 -36.24 12.70 24.76
C ARG A 23 -36.99 12.53 23.43
N TRP A 24 -37.47 11.32 23.19
CA TRP A 24 -38.30 11.02 22.02
C TRP A 24 -39.65 11.66 22.18
N ASP A 25 -40.05 12.57 21.28
CA ASP A 25 -41.33 13.25 21.25
C ASP A 25 -42.24 12.84 20.10
N GLY A 26 -41.79 11.86 19.30
CA GLY A 26 -42.54 11.33 18.15
C GLY A 26 -42.46 12.16 16.87
N THR A 27 -41.80 13.31 16.91
CA THR A 27 -41.66 14.21 15.73
C THR A 27 -40.29 14.13 15.07
N GLN A 28 -39.37 13.42 15.67
CA GLN A 28 -38.01 13.27 15.16
C GLN A 28 -37.97 12.32 13.94
N GLU A 29 -37.59 12.90 12.81
CA GLU A 29 -37.32 12.10 11.60
C GLU A 29 -35.88 11.60 11.61
N PHE A 30 -35.67 10.29 11.58
CA PHE A 30 -34.38 9.72 11.36
C PHE A 30 -34.06 9.73 9.86
N THR A 31 -33.03 10.47 9.49
CA THR A 31 -32.53 10.42 8.11
C THR A 31 -31.94 9.02 7.89
N PRO A 32 -32.49 8.20 6.97
CA PRO A 32 -31.93 6.89 6.70
C PRO A 32 -30.48 7.05 6.25
N GLN A 33 -29.59 6.19 6.74
CA GLN A 33 -28.20 6.21 6.31
C GLN A 33 -28.14 6.09 4.79
N SER A 34 -27.30 6.91 4.15
CA SER A 34 -27.11 6.79 2.71
C SER A 34 -26.49 5.43 2.40
N THR A 35 -26.86 4.83 1.26
CA THR A 35 -26.29 3.55 0.80
C THR A 35 -24.76 3.61 0.74
N ASP A 36 -24.21 4.78 0.44
CA ASP A 36 -22.76 5.01 0.40
C ASP A 36 -22.13 4.89 1.80
N LYS A 37 -22.75 5.45 2.84
CA LYS A 37 -22.29 5.32 4.23
C LYS A 37 -22.38 3.88 4.72
N LEU A 38 -23.47 3.21 4.40
CA LEU A 38 -23.67 1.81 4.74
C LEU A 38 -22.57 0.93 4.11
N PHE A 39 -22.25 1.15 2.83
CA PHE A 39 -21.16 0.42 2.18
C PHE A 39 -19.81 0.75 2.80
N ASP A 40 -19.59 2.02 3.18
CA ASP A 40 -18.36 2.44 3.85
C ASP A 40 -18.17 1.72 5.20
N GLU A 41 -19.23 1.52 5.97
CA GLU A 41 -19.21 0.74 7.22
C GLU A 41 -18.94 -0.74 6.95
N LEU A 42 -19.65 -1.35 5.99
CA LEU A 42 -19.41 -2.72 5.56
C LEU A 42 -17.97 -2.92 5.07
N SER A 43 -17.41 -1.97 4.36
CA SER A 43 -16.04 -2.05 3.87
C SER A 43 -15.00 -2.07 4.99
N GLN A 44 -15.25 -1.40 6.12
CA GLN A 44 -14.39 -1.49 7.29
C GLN A 44 -14.37 -2.90 7.87
N TYR A 45 -15.53 -3.54 7.97
CA TYR A 45 -15.60 -4.94 8.39
C TYR A 45 -14.89 -5.88 7.44
N MET A 46 -14.99 -5.66 6.12
CA MET A 46 -14.25 -6.43 5.12
C MET A 46 -12.72 -6.28 5.29
N MET A 47 -12.28 -5.09 5.65
CA MET A 47 -10.85 -4.85 5.92
C MET A 47 -10.35 -5.62 7.14
N ASP A 48 -11.17 -5.78 8.15
CA ASP A 48 -10.79 -6.44 9.41
C ASP A 48 -11.01 -7.96 9.36
N TYR A 49 -12.09 -8.42 8.72
CA TYR A 49 -12.53 -9.83 8.75
C TYR A 49 -12.44 -10.56 7.40
N GLY A 50 -12.06 -9.84 6.33
CA GLY A 50 -11.85 -10.45 5.02
C GLY A 50 -13.09 -11.14 4.45
N GLU A 51 -12.89 -12.35 3.93
CA GLU A 51 -13.92 -13.14 3.25
C GLU A 51 -15.10 -13.54 4.16
N PHE A 52 -14.87 -13.65 5.47
CA PHE A 52 -15.96 -13.96 6.44
C PHE A 52 -17.12 -12.96 6.40
N MET A 53 -16.88 -11.76 5.85
CA MET A 53 -17.93 -10.76 5.69
C MET A 53 -18.94 -11.13 4.60
N LEU A 54 -18.57 -11.94 3.63
CA LEU A 54 -19.50 -12.39 2.57
C LEU A 54 -20.60 -13.29 3.14
N ASP A 55 -20.25 -14.16 4.08
CA ASP A 55 -21.23 -14.98 4.81
C ASP A 55 -22.23 -14.13 5.60
N ASN A 56 -21.73 -13.02 6.18
CA ASN A 56 -22.59 -12.07 6.88
C ASN A 56 -23.49 -11.28 5.95
N LEU A 57 -23.07 -11.01 4.70
CA LEU A 57 -23.93 -10.40 3.68
C LEU A 57 -25.07 -11.32 3.25
N GLU A 58 -24.85 -12.64 3.22
CA GLU A 58 -25.92 -13.58 2.96
C GLU A 58 -26.97 -13.57 4.09
N GLN A 59 -26.51 -13.60 5.34
CA GLN A 59 -27.40 -13.49 6.49
C GLN A 59 -28.15 -12.14 6.49
N LEU A 60 -27.46 -11.04 6.18
CA LEU A 60 -28.07 -9.71 6.06
C LEU A 60 -29.11 -9.65 4.92
N SER A 61 -28.90 -10.39 3.84
CA SER A 61 -29.83 -10.48 2.73
C SER A 61 -31.13 -11.23 3.11
N GLU A 62 -31.06 -12.16 4.05
CA GLU A 62 -32.23 -12.86 4.57
C GLU A 62 -33.01 -11.98 5.57
N GLU A 63 -32.32 -11.26 6.46
CA GLU A 63 -32.91 -10.43 7.50
C GLU A 63 -33.38 -9.05 6.97
N HIS A 64 -32.61 -8.44 6.06
CA HIS A 64 -32.82 -7.10 5.52
C HIS A 64 -32.59 -7.04 4.00
N PRO A 65 -33.43 -7.69 3.18
CA PRO A 65 -33.23 -7.79 1.74
C PRO A 65 -33.22 -6.45 1.02
N ASP A 66 -33.96 -5.47 1.50
CA ASP A 66 -34.04 -4.10 0.95
C ASP A 66 -32.70 -3.35 1.12
N VAL A 67 -31.93 -3.64 2.16
CA VAL A 67 -30.61 -3.05 2.39
C VAL A 67 -29.60 -3.57 1.38
N VAL A 68 -29.56 -4.91 1.22
CA VAL A 68 -28.64 -5.54 0.27
C VAL A 68 -29.02 -5.21 -1.17
N GLN A 69 -30.33 -5.14 -1.48
CA GLN A 69 -30.80 -4.73 -2.80
C GLN A 69 -30.30 -3.33 -3.19
N LYS A 70 -30.31 -2.35 -2.26
CA LYS A 70 -29.75 -1.00 -2.49
C LYS A 70 -28.25 -1.03 -2.78
N LEU A 71 -27.48 -1.92 -2.13
CA LEU A 71 -26.04 -2.09 -2.41
C LEU A 71 -25.79 -2.65 -3.80
N ILE A 72 -26.65 -3.59 -4.25
CA ILE A 72 -26.62 -4.16 -5.61
C ILE A 72 -27.00 -3.08 -6.64
N GLU A 73 -28.11 -2.36 -6.43
CA GLU A 73 -28.54 -1.28 -7.32
C GLU A 73 -27.51 -0.16 -7.46
N ARG A 74 -26.79 0.13 -6.37
CA ARG A 74 -25.67 1.08 -6.39
C ARG A 74 -24.44 0.50 -7.10
N GLY A 75 -24.41 -0.81 -7.31
CA GLY A 75 -23.37 -1.54 -8.00
C GLY A 75 -22.08 -1.68 -7.16
N TYR A 76 -22.19 -1.75 -5.83
CA TYR A 76 -21.06 -2.01 -4.95
C TYR A 76 -20.85 -3.50 -4.69
N VAL A 77 -21.94 -4.24 -4.67
CA VAL A 77 -21.99 -5.70 -4.46
C VAL A 77 -22.75 -6.32 -5.61
N ASP A 78 -22.41 -7.54 -5.98
CA ASP A 78 -23.09 -8.35 -6.99
C ASP A 78 -23.04 -9.82 -6.58
N ARG A 79 -23.76 -10.67 -7.28
CA ARG A 79 -23.66 -12.14 -7.13
C ARG A 79 -22.81 -12.70 -8.24
N ASP A 80 -21.91 -13.61 -7.88
CA ASP A 80 -21.13 -14.36 -8.86
C ASP A 80 -21.98 -15.47 -9.54
N ASP A 81 -21.36 -16.20 -10.46
CA ASP A 81 -22.01 -17.31 -11.20
C ASP A 81 -22.49 -18.45 -10.28
N SER A 82 -21.95 -18.55 -9.07
CA SER A 82 -22.35 -19.52 -8.04
C SER A 82 -23.48 -19.00 -7.13
N GLY A 83 -23.86 -17.72 -7.30
CA GLY A 83 -24.89 -17.05 -6.51
C GLY A 83 -24.35 -16.42 -5.21
N GLN A 84 -23.05 -16.50 -4.94
CA GLN A 84 -22.42 -15.90 -3.75
C GLN A 84 -22.20 -14.40 -3.95
N PHE A 85 -22.31 -13.64 -2.87
CA PHE A 85 -22.00 -12.21 -2.91
C PHE A 85 -20.53 -11.95 -3.17
N GLN A 86 -20.27 -10.91 -3.96
CA GLN A 86 -18.93 -10.41 -4.22
C GLN A 86 -18.93 -8.90 -4.31
N VAL A 87 -17.82 -8.27 -3.92
CA VAL A 87 -17.61 -6.83 -4.12
C VAL A 87 -17.23 -6.58 -5.57
N THR A 88 -17.91 -5.64 -6.21
CA THR A 88 -17.64 -5.26 -7.59
C THR A 88 -16.37 -4.42 -7.71
N PRO A 89 -15.80 -4.26 -8.91
CA PRO A 89 -14.69 -3.31 -9.13
C PRO A 89 -15.03 -1.87 -8.70
N LYS A 90 -16.30 -1.46 -8.80
CA LYS A 90 -16.78 -0.16 -8.31
C LYS A 90 -16.74 -0.09 -6.79
N GLY A 91 -17.15 -1.16 -6.11
CA GLY A 91 -17.05 -1.29 -4.66
C GLY A 91 -15.61 -1.23 -4.19
N ILE A 92 -14.70 -2.00 -4.82
CA ILE A 92 -13.27 -1.99 -4.50
C ILE A 92 -12.69 -0.58 -4.64
N LYS A 93 -12.99 0.11 -5.75
CA LYS A 93 -12.54 1.49 -5.97
C LYS A 93 -13.08 2.46 -4.91
N ARG A 94 -14.28 2.24 -4.39
CA ARG A 94 -14.83 3.03 -3.28
C ARG A 94 -14.03 2.79 -2.00
N VAL A 95 -13.71 1.53 -1.69
CA VAL A 95 -12.86 1.18 -0.52
C VAL A 95 -11.48 1.82 -0.63
N GLU A 96 -10.83 1.75 -1.80
CA GLU A 96 -9.55 2.41 -2.05
C GLU A 96 -9.64 3.93 -1.83
N SER A 97 -10.65 4.58 -2.40
CA SER A 97 -10.83 6.04 -2.28
C SER A 97 -10.99 6.45 -0.82
N ARG A 98 -11.77 5.68 -0.05
CA ARG A 98 -11.96 5.92 1.37
C ARG A 98 -10.67 5.70 2.17
N ALA A 99 -9.94 4.64 1.90
CA ALA A 99 -8.64 4.39 2.53
C ALA A 99 -7.66 5.55 2.27
N VAL A 100 -7.66 6.12 1.06
CA VAL A 100 -6.88 7.31 0.72
C VAL A 100 -7.36 8.52 1.53
N GLU A 101 -8.66 8.78 1.61
CA GLU A 101 -9.22 9.90 2.38
C GLU A 101 -8.88 9.80 3.87
N GLU A 102 -9.02 8.64 4.46
CA GLU A 102 -8.68 8.38 5.87
C GLU A 102 -7.20 8.65 6.13
N LEU A 103 -6.33 8.14 5.27
CA LEU A 103 -4.89 8.32 5.35
C LEU A 103 -4.50 9.81 5.32
N PHE A 104 -5.07 10.58 4.40
CA PHE A 104 -4.78 12.01 4.28
C PHE A 104 -5.46 12.88 5.34
N ASN A 105 -6.60 12.47 5.89
CA ASN A 105 -7.25 13.18 6.98
C ASN A 105 -6.46 13.09 8.29
N VAL A 106 -5.83 11.94 8.56
CA VAL A 106 -4.89 11.78 9.68
C VAL A 106 -3.68 12.70 9.47
N THR A 107 -3.12 12.73 8.25
CA THR A 107 -1.94 13.54 7.92
C THR A 107 -2.20 15.06 8.03
N ARG A 108 -3.44 15.51 7.75
CA ARG A 108 -3.81 16.95 7.87
C ARG A 108 -3.92 17.43 9.30
N LYS A 109 -4.25 16.57 10.25
CA LYS A 109 -4.34 16.94 11.67
C LYS A 109 -2.96 17.21 12.29
N ASP A 110 -1.91 16.61 11.74
CA ASP A 110 -0.54 16.70 12.31
C ASP A 110 0.38 17.74 11.65
N LYS A 111 -0.03 18.35 10.53
CA LYS A 111 0.84 19.31 9.80
C LYS A 111 0.21 20.68 9.62
N THR A 112 0.49 21.59 10.56
CA THR A 112 0.55 23.02 10.32
C THR A 112 1.94 23.35 9.75
N GLY A 113 2.12 23.22 8.44
CA GLY A 113 3.40 23.56 7.79
C GLY A 113 3.37 23.26 6.28
N LYS A 114 3.29 24.32 5.46
CA LYS A 114 3.50 24.25 4.01
C LYS A 114 4.97 23.96 3.73
N HIS A 115 5.25 22.85 3.04
CA HIS A 115 6.50 22.65 2.33
C HIS A 115 6.18 22.43 0.86
N GLU A 116 6.23 23.48 0.08
CA GLU A 116 6.37 23.41 -1.37
C GLU A 116 7.82 23.03 -1.69
N THR A 117 8.02 21.90 -2.35
CA THR A 117 9.34 21.52 -2.86
C THR A 117 9.39 21.88 -4.34
N GLU A 118 10.14 22.92 -4.66
CA GLU A 118 10.53 23.27 -6.01
C GLU A 118 11.57 22.25 -6.53
N PHE A 119 11.18 21.42 -7.50
CA PHE A 119 12.12 20.70 -8.35
C PHE A 119 11.76 20.96 -9.80
N ARG A 120 12.67 21.64 -10.51
CA ARG A 120 12.64 21.89 -11.94
C ARG A 120 13.33 20.74 -12.68
N GLY A 121 12.72 20.22 -13.75
CA GLY A 121 13.30 19.14 -14.53
C GLY A 121 12.61 18.91 -15.88
N ALA A 122 13.30 18.30 -16.85
CA ALA A 122 12.77 17.99 -18.18
C ALA A 122 11.89 16.73 -18.16
N GLY A 123 10.58 16.86 -18.25
CA GLY A 123 9.59 15.77 -18.26
C GLY A 123 8.44 16.01 -19.25
N GLN A 124 7.50 15.07 -19.35
CA GLN A 124 6.45 15.09 -20.36
C GLN A 124 5.20 15.92 -20.00
N THR A 125 5.06 16.41 -18.78
CA THR A 125 3.94 17.28 -18.41
C THR A 125 4.34 18.73 -18.63
N VAL A 126 3.71 19.35 -19.61
CA VAL A 126 3.91 20.77 -19.94
C VAL A 126 3.14 21.61 -18.92
N HIS A 127 3.83 22.43 -18.14
CA HIS A 127 3.22 23.48 -17.33
C HIS A 127 2.95 24.71 -18.21
N ASP A 128 1.98 25.52 -17.82
CA ASP A 128 1.74 26.83 -18.47
C ASP A 128 2.89 27.84 -18.18
N GLU A 129 3.81 27.48 -17.31
CA GLU A 129 5.02 28.26 -17.01
C GLU A 129 6.12 27.94 -18.00
N SER A 130 6.78 28.98 -18.50
CA SER A 130 7.87 28.90 -19.48
C SER A 130 9.16 29.45 -18.86
N LYS A 131 10.30 28.83 -19.19
CA LYS A 131 11.65 29.30 -18.81
C LYS A 131 12.48 29.60 -20.04
N SER A 132 13.54 30.41 -19.90
CA SER A 132 14.54 30.58 -20.94
C SER A 132 15.22 29.26 -21.27
N TYR A 133 15.50 29.01 -22.52
CA TYR A 133 16.20 27.81 -23.01
C TYR A 133 17.61 27.72 -22.44
N GLU A 134 17.94 26.55 -21.89
CA GLU A 134 19.29 26.20 -21.48
C GLU A 134 19.83 25.06 -22.36
N TYR A 135 21.16 25.01 -22.53
CA TYR A 135 21.78 23.98 -23.36
C TYR A 135 21.52 22.58 -22.75
N GLY A 136 20.79 21.74 -23.50
CA GLY A 136 20.35 20.40 -23.05
C GLY A 136 18.84 20.28 -22.89
N ASP A 137 18.10 21.37 -22.94
CA ASP A 137 16.63 21.31 -22.95
C ASP A 137 16.12 20.69 -24.25
N PRO A 138 15.10 19.83 -24.22
CA PRO A 138 14.54 19.21 -25.40
C PRO A 138 13.90 20.24 -26.34
N VAL A 139 14.31 20.27 -27.61
CA VAL A 139 13.75 21.17 -28.62
C VAL A 139 12.26 20.94 -28.86
N SER A 140 11.75 19.73 -28.53
CA SER A 140 10.31 19.42 -28.59
C SER A 140 9.47 20.26 -27.65
N ASN A 141 10.08 20.83 -26.61
CA ASN A 141 9.40 21.61 -25.56
C ASN A 141 9.49 23.12 -25.82
N LEU A 142 9.93 23.53 -27.01
CA LEU A 142 10.04 24.93 -27.37
C LEU A 142 8.66 25.62 -27.40
N ASN A 143 8.52 26.71 -26.63
CA ASN A 143 7.38 27.60 -26.68
C ASN A 143 7.57 28.60 -27.83
N MET A 144 7.15 28.19 -29.04
CA MET A 144 7.32 29.01 -30.22
C MET A 144 6.61 30.37 -30.15
N HIS A 145 5.50 30.44 -29.40
CA HIS A 145 4.75 31.69 -29.23
C HIS A 145 5.57 32.74 -28.45
N GLU A 146 6.13 32.35 -27.30
CA GLU A 146 6.95 33.24 -26.49
C GLU A 146 8.31 33.53 -27.16
N THR A 147 8.92 32.52 -27.77
CA THR A 147 10.15 32.67 -28.55
C THR A 147 10.00 33.74 -29.63
N LEU A 148 8.93 33.67 -30.46
CA LEU A 148 8.65 34.66 -31.47
C LEU A 148 8.35 36.05 -30.89
N ARG A 149 7.61 36.09 -29.79
CA ARG A 149 7.32 37.34 -29.07
C ARG A 149 8.59 38.02 -28.60
N ASN A 150 9.55 37.27 -28.03
CA ASN A 150 10.84 37.79 -27.59
C ASN A 150 11.67 38.30 -28.79
N ALA A 151 11.77 37.53 -29.84
CA ALA A 151 12.48 37.94 -31.09
C ALA A 151 11.90 39.23 -31.69
N ILE A 152 10.57 39.36 -31.80
CA ILE A 152 9.90 40.56 -32.26
C ILE A 152 10.14 41.74 -31.30
N THR A 153 10.08 41.51 -30.00
CA THR A 153 10.32 42.56 -29.00
C THR A 153 11.76 43.09 -29.07
N ARG A 154 12.73 42.20 -29.29
CA ARG A 154 14.16 42.54 -29.42
C ARG A 154 14.45 43.27 -30.78
N GLN A 155 13.91 42.78 -31.89
CA GLN A 155 14.26 43.22 -33.23
C GLN A 155 13.35 44.37 -33.74
N GLY A 156 12.17 44.55 -33.14
CA GLY A 156 11.11 45.39 -33.64
C GLY A 156 10.28 44.70 -34.73
N SER A 157 9.28 45.42 -35.29
CA SER A 157 8.35 44.90 -36.30
C SER A 157 8.98 44.86 -37.70
N GLY A 158 10.01 44.04 -37.91
CA GLY A 158 10.68 43.80 -39.19
C GLY A 158 10.48 42.39 -39.72
N THR A 159 10.52 42.20 -41.05
CA THR A 159 10.56 40.87 -41.68
C THR A 159 11.81 40.75 -42.51
N PRO A 160 12.56 39.63 -42.46
CA PRO A 160 12.31 38.41 -41.70
C PRO A 160 12.63 38.59 -40.21
N VAL A 161 11.91 37.81 -39.33
CA VAL A 161 12.20 37.73 -37.90
C VAL A 161 13.35 36.77 -37.67
N GLU A 162 14.49 37.29 -37.19
CA GLU A 162 15.65 36.46 -36.83
C GLU A 162 15.55 36.04 -35.35
N ILE A 163 15.51 34.73 -35.09
CA ILE A 163 15.50 34.16 -33.76
C ILE A 163 16.95 33.91 -33.31
N THR A 164 17.32 34.43 -32.15
CA THR A 164 18.61 34.18 -31.53
C THR A 164 18.44 33.24 -30.34
N HIS A 165 19.56 32.72 -29.83
CA HIS A 165 19.53 31.80 -28.68
C HIS A 165 18.84 32.41 -27.44
N ASP A 166 19.01 33.72 -27.23
CA ASP A 166 18.45 34.43 -26.08
C ASP A 166 16.91 34.63 -26.17
N ASP A 167 16.33 34.46 -27.35
CA ASP A 167 14.89 34.54 -27.57
C ASP A 167 14.17 33.22 -27.25
N LEU A 168 14.94 32.12 -27.23
CA LEU A 168 14.39 30.78 -27.07
C LEU A 168 13.78 30.57 -25.68
N VAL A 169 12.53 30.16 -25.67
CA VAL A 169 11.77 29.83 -24.45
C VAL A 169 11.26 28.41 -24.57
N VAL A 170 11.37 27.65 -23.49
CA VAL A 170 10.84 26.29 -23.40
C VAL A 170 9.78 26.23 -22.31
N TYR A 171 8.78 25.37 -22.53
CA TYR A 171 7.85 25.06 -21.46
C TYR A 171 8.60 24.37 -20.31
N ASP A 172 8.32 24.79 -19.10
CA ASP A 172 8.86 24.11 -17.93
C ASP A 172 8.16 22.74 -17.80
N THR A 173 8.94 21.69 -17.71
CA THR A 173 8.44 20.33 -17.66
C THR A 173 8.89 19.66 -16.40
N GLU A 174 7.95 19.11 -15.66
CA GLU A 174 8.31 18.24 -14.52
C GLU A 174 8.89 16.92 -15.02
N PHE A 175 10.01 16.52 -14.47
CA PHE A 175 10.49 15.15 -14.59
C PHE A 175 9.53 14.22 -13.87
N GLN A 176 8.62 13.60 -14.59
CA GLN A 176 7.93 12.44 -14.07
C GLN A 176 8.87 11.24 -14.12
N THR A 177 9.65 11.05 -13.06
CA THR A 177 10.39 9.82 -12.89
C THR A 177 9.39 8.69 -12.59
N SER A 178 9.34 7.68 -13.45
CA SER A 178 8.55 6.48 -13.19
C SER A 178 9.14 5.71 -12.00
N CYS A 179 8.28 5.26 -11.12
CA CYS A 179 8.67 4.45 -9.97
C CYS A 179 7.96 3.10 -10.00
N ALA A 180 8.70 2.03 -9.75
CA ALA A 180 8.12 0.72 -9.51
C ALA A 180 8.23 0.37 -8.03
N THR A 181 7.09 0.14 -7.40
CA THR A 181 6.97 -0.17 -5.97
C THR A 181 6.40 -1.56 -5.78
N VAL A 182 7.02 -2.34 -4.91
CA VAL A 182 6.43 -3.57 -4.36
C VAL A 182 6.20 -3.38 -2.88
N VAL A 183 4.96 -3.58 -2.43
CA VAL A 183 4.60 -3.58 -1.01
C VAL A 183 4.55 -5.03 -0.54
N LEU A 184 5.43 -5.37 0.41
CA LEU A 184 5.45 -6.66 1.08
C LEU A 184 4.60 -6.57 2.34
N LEU A 185 3.49 -7.27 2.36
CA LEU A 185 2.52 -7.31 3.46
C LEU A 185 2.66 -8.62 4.22
N ASP A 186 3.01 -8.55 5.49
CA ASP A 186 3.09 -9.72 6.36
C ASP A 186 1.70 -10.28 6.64
N MET A 187 1.52 -11.57 6.33
CA MET A 187 0.32 -12.34 6.59
C MET A 187 0.55 -13.45 7.63
N SER A 188 1.65 -13.38 8.38
CA SER A 188 1.94 -14.36 9.42
C SER A 188 0.92 -14.32 10.56
N GLY A 189 0.87 -15.38 11.37
CA GLY A 189 -0.12 -15.52 12.43
C GLY A 189 -0.07 -14.44 13.50
N SER A 190 1.09 -13.81 13.74
CA SER A 190 1.27 -12.71 14.70
C SER A 190 0.50 -11.45 14.31
N MET A 191 0.36 -11.18 13.02
CA MET A 191 -0.36 -10.02 12.48
C MET A 191 -1.85 -9.99 12.83
N ASN A 192 -2.41 -11.11 13.29
CA ASN A 192 -3.81 -11.18 13.73
C ASN A 192 -4.07 -10.45 15.08
N ARG A 193 -3.02 -10.05 15.76
CA ARG A 193 -3.14 -9.40 17.09
C ARG A 193 -3.21 -7.88 16.92
N TYR A 194 -4.00 -7.23 17.79
CA TYR A 194 -4.10 -5.76 17.92
C TYR A 194 -4.52 -5.02 16.63
N GLY A 195 -5.21 -5.70 15.71
CA GLY A 195 -5.66 -5.08 14.46
C GLY A 195 -4.55 -4.68 13.48
N LYS A 196 -3.31 -5.16 13.69
CA LYS A 196 -2.12 -4.81 12.88
C LYS A 196 -2.33 -5.07 11.40
N TYR A 197 -2.88 -6.26 11.08
CA TYR A 197 -3.13 -6.64 9.69
C TYR A 197 -4.15 -5.72 9.02
N GLY A 198 -5.26 -5.41 9.68
CA GLY A 198 -6.28 -4.51 9.16
C GLY A 198 -5.71 -3.13 8.83
N GLN A 199 -4.87 -2.56 9.70
CA GLN A 199 -4.21 -1.28 9.44
C GLN A 199 -3.21 -1.36 8.28
N ALA A 200 -2.36 -2.39 8.26
CA ALA A 200 -1.41 -2.61 7.17
C ALA A 200 -2.11 -2.78 5.81
N LYS A 201 -3.23 -3.49 5.79
CA LYS A 201 -4.10 -3.69 4.64
C LYS A 201 -4.73 -2.37 4.15
N ARG A 202 -5.23 -1.52 5.07
CA ARG A 202 -5.74 -0.17 4.74
C ARG A 202 -4.67 0.69 4.10
N VAL A 203 -3.45 0.69 4.62
CA VAL A 203 -2.33 1.43 4.05
C VAL A 203 -1.97 0.92 2.66
N ALA A 204 -1.92 -0.40 2.45
CA ALA A 204 -1.67 -1.01 1.14
C ALA A 204 -2.75 -0.63 0.12
N MET A 205 -4.04 -0.68 0.50
CA MET A 205 -5.18 -0.23 -0.33
C MET A 205 -5.09 1.27 -0.66
N ALA A 206 -4.74 2.09 0.33
CA ALA A 206 -4.58 3.53 0.14
C ALA A 206 -3.43 3.86 -0.83
N LEU A 207 -2.28 3.18 -0.72
CA LEU A 207 -1.19 3.32 -1.68
C LEU A 207 -1.62 2.93 -3.10
N GLN A 208 -2.39 1.87 -3.23
CA GLN A 208 -2.91 1.41 -4.53
C GLN A 208 -3.84 2.46 -5.15
N GLY A 209 -4.79 2.98 -4.37
CA GLY A 209 -5.67 4.07 -4.79
C GLY A 209 -4.90 5.36 -5.13
N LEU A 210 -3.86 5.69 -4.36
CA LEU A 210 -3.00 6.85 -4.60
C LEU A 210 -2.22 6.73 -5.92
N VAL A 211 -1.58 5.57 -6.17
CA VAL A 211 -0.83 5.33 -7.41
C VAL A 211 -1.77 5.38 -8.61
N ARG A 212 -2.91 4.70 -8.54
CA ARG A 212 -3.90 4.70 -9.61
C ARG A 212 -4.47 6.09 -9.91
N GLY A 213 -4.70 6.90 -8.88
CA GLY A 213 -5.32 8.22 -9.01
C GLY A 213 -4.35 9.34 -9.40
N ARG A 214 -3.14 9.35 -8.85
CA ARG A 214 -2.19 10.46 -9.00
C ARG A 214 -0.91 10.12 -9.77
N TYR A 215 -0.52 8.84 -9.84
CA TYR A 215 0.77 8.42 -10.40
C TYR A 215 0.58 7.33 -11.45
N GLN A 216 -0.22 7.63 -12.48
CA GLN A 216 -0.61 6.67 -13.52
C GLN A 216 0.57 6.05 -14.31
N GLY A 217 1.75 6.69 -14.26
CA GLY A 217 2.99 6.15 -14.85
C GLY A 217 3.80 5.24 -13.92
N ASP A 218 3.39 5.11 -12.65
CA ASP A 218 4.08 4.29 -11.66
C ASP A 218 3.48 2.87 -11.64
N PHE A 219 4.34 1.92 -11.33
CA PHE A 219 3.93 0.53 -11.09
C PHE A 219 3.83 0.27 -9.59
N LEU A 220 2.75 -0.37 -9.16
CA LEU A 220 2.60 -0.86 -7.80
C LEU A 220 2.08 -2.30 -7.81
N GLN A 221 2.72 -3.16 -7.04
CA GLN A 221 2.27 -4.53 -6.78
C GLN A 221 2.30 -4.82 -5.29
N ILE A 222 1.22 -5.38 -4.77
CA ILE A 222 1.17 -5.89 -3.40
C ILE A 222 1.50 -7.38 -3.42
N VAL A 223 2.34 -7.80 -2.50
CA VAL A 223 2.76 -9.18 -2.32
C VAL A 223 2.54 -9.55 -0.86
N GLY A 224 1.66 -10.50 -0.62
CA GLY A 224 1.49 -11.10 0.69
C GLY A 224 2.61 -12.11 0.94
N PHE A 225 3.27 -12.04 2.10
CA PHE A 225 4.22 -13.05 2.51
C PHE A 225 3.83 -13.69 3.85
N TYR A 226 4.07 -14.95 3.93
CA TYR A 226 3.82 -15.87 5.03
C TYR A 226 4.88 -16.96 4.95
N SER A 227 4.62 -18.24 5.18
CA SER A 227 5.63 -19.29 4.86
C SER A 227 6.07 -19.25 3.39
N TYR A 228 5.21 -18.73 2.52
CA TYR A 228 5.47 -18.44 1.11
C TYR A 228 5.36 -16.96 0.80
N ALA A 229 5.42 -16.61 -0.48
CA ALA A 229 5.10 -15.27 -0.98
C ALA A 229 4.27 -15.38 -2.27
N SER A 230 3.21 -14.59 -2.38
CA SER A 230 2.33 -14.54 -3.55
C SER A 230 1.91 -13.13 -3.88
N PRO A 231 1.73 -12.80 -5.17
CA PRO A 231 1.16 -11.53 -5.57
C PRO A 231 -0.31 -11.50 -5.16
N MET A 232 -0.81 -10.32 -4.84
CA MET A 232 -2.20 -10.10 -4.46
C MET A 232 -2.83 -9.15 -5.46
N THR A 233 -4.01 -9.50 -5.95
CA THR A 233 -4.90 -8.56 -6.63
C THR A 233 -5.60 -7.68 -5.61
N GLU A 234 -6.29 -6.65 -6.07
CA GLU A 234 -7.10 -5.78 -5.21
C GLU A 234 -8.17 -6.56 -4.45
N ARG A 235 -8.76 -7.53 -5.13
CA ARG A 235 -9.76 -8.42 -4.56
C ARG A 235 -9.15 -9.35 -3.52
N ASP A 236 -7.99 -9.96 -3.83
CA ASP A 236 -7.28 -10.81 -2.88
C ASP A 236 -6.90 -10.02 -1.64
N LEU A 237 -6.44 -8.78 -1.80
CA LEU A 237 -6.12 -7.90 -0.69
C LEU A 237 -7.35 -7.61 0.17
N LEU A 238 -8.49 -7.26 -0.45
CA LEU A 238 -9.73 -6.96 0.27
C LEU A 238 -10.22 -8.13 1.12
N TYR A 239 -10.12 -9.35 0.62
CA TYR A 239 -10.58 -10.55 1.32
C TYR A 239 -9.52 -11.23 2.18
N SER A 240 -8.26 -10.81 2.07
CA SER A 240 -7.18 -11.45 2.82
C SER A 240 -7.29 -11.27 4.32
N VAL A 241 -6.85 -12.30 5.01
CA VAL A 241 -6.68 -12.35 6.48
C VAL A 241 -5.33 -12.97 6.81
N PRO A 242 -4.77 -12.73 7.99
CA PRO A 242 -3.55 -13.41 8.43
C PRO A 242 -3.73 -14.92 8.48
N LYS A 243 -2.66 -15.65 8.25
CA LYS A 243 -2.66 -17.12 8.26
C LYS A 243 -2.85 -17.64 9.68
N GLU A 244 -3.76 -18.60 9.83
CA GLU A 244 -4.03 -19.22 11.13
C GLU A 244 -2.82 -19.99 11.64
N VAL A 245 -2.56 -19.88 12.95
CA VAL A 245 -1.51 -20.66 13.61
C VAL A 245 -1.94 -22.11 13.69
N SER A 246 -1.21 -22.97 13.00
CA SER A 246 -1.52 -24.41 12.92
C SER A 246 -0.59 -25.29 13.76
N ILE A 247 0.53 -24.73 14.25
CA ILE A 247 1.48 -25.43 15.14
C ILE A 247 1.65 -24.58 16.41
N PHE A 248 1.38 -25.17 17.56
CA PHE A 248 1.49 -24.55 18.88
C PHE A 248 2.73 -25.03 19.66
N ASP A 249 3.62 -25.80 19.00
CA ASP A 249 4.87 -26.21 19.64
C ASP A 249 5.78 -24.99 19.87
N PRO A 250 6.35 -24.78 21.05
CA PRO A 250 7.26 -23.68 21.33
C PRO A 250 8.60 -23.80 20.58
N ARG A 251 8.90 -24.94 19.97
CA ARG A 251 10.10 -25.14 19.14
C ARG A 251 9.76 -25.89 17.87
N VAL A 252 9.91 -25.20 16.75
CA VAL A 252 9.65 -25.76 15.41
C VAL A 252 10.91 -25.70 14.59
N HIS A 253 11.33 -26.83 14.02
CA HIS A 253 12.44 -26.95 13.09
C HIS A 253 12.01 -27.89 11.96
N LEU A 254 11.41 -27.32 10.91
CA LEU A 254 10.92 -28.08 9.76
C LEU A 254 11.72 -27.73 8.51
N LYS A 255 12.06 -28.76 7.74
CA LYS A 255 12.64 -28.66 6.40
C LYS A 255 11.67 -29.30 5.42
N ILE A 256 11.21 -28.55 4.43
CA ILE A 256 10.20 -28.98 3.47
C ILE A 256 10.77 -28.82 2.06
N ASN A 257 10.79 -29.90 1.29
CA ASN A 257 11.20 -29.83 -0.11
C ASN A 257 10.09 -29.23 -0.95
N LEU A 258 10.41 -28.15 -1.69
CA LEU A 258 9.44 -27.42 -2.52
C LEU A 258 9.09 -28.13 -3.83
N ASP A 259 9.93 -29.05 -4.30
CA ASP A 259 9.63 -29.86 -5.50
C ASP A 259 8.63 -31.00 -5.19
N SER A 260 8.54 -31.42 -3.93
CA SER A 260 7.60 -32.44 -3.46
C SER A 260 7.09 -32.10 -2.06
N PRO A 261 6.27 -31.05 -1.95
CA PRO A 261 5.76 -30.60 -0.65
C PRO A 261 4.76 -31.64 -0.09
N PRO A 262 4.71 -31.81 1.25
CA PRO A 262 3.68 -32.63 1.88
C PRO A 262 2.30 -32.02 1.65
N GLY A 263 1.26 -32.82 1.83
CA GLY A 263 -0.14 -32.39 1.61
C GLY A 263 -0.58 -31.20 2.49
N PHE A 264 0.12 -30.97 3.61
CA PHE A 264 -0.09 -29.81 4.47
C PHE A 264 1.26 -29.18 4.82
N VAL A 265 1.35 -27.85 4.62
CA VAL A 265 2.49 -27.03 5.02
C VAL A 265 1.97 -25.89 5.90
N PRO A 266 2.52 -25.72 7.12
CA PRO A 266 2.14 -24.60 7.99
C PRO A 266 2.40 -23.26 7.32
N GLN A 267 1.38 -22.39 7.29
CA GLN A 267 1.44 -21.12 6.53
C GLN A 267 1.72 -19.90 7.38
N HIS A 268 1.67 -19.97 8.68
CA HIS A 268 1.70 -18.84 9.61
C HIS A 268 3.09 -18.26 9.92
N PHE A 269 4.16 -18.78 9.32
CA PHE A 269 5.53 -18.32 9.56
C PHE A 269 5.85 -17.05 8.76
N THR A 270 6.78 -16.25 9.26
CA THR A 270 7.22 -14.98 8.68
C THR A 270 8.38 -15.20 7.74
N ASN A 271 8.14 -15.24 6.42
CA ASN A 271 9.17 -15.48 5.39
C ASN A 271 9.50 -14.22 4.58
N ILE A 272 10.16 -13.25 5.25
CA ILE A 272 10.62 -12.02 4.59
C ILE A 272 11.56 -12.32 3.42
N HIS A 273 12.38 -13.37 3.55
CA HIS A 273 13.30 -13.80 2.49
C HIS A 273 12.56 -14.11 1.18
N ALA A 274 11.49 -14.92 1.25
CA ALA A 274 10.67 -15.24 0.08
C ALA A 274 9.98 -13.98 -0.49
N GLY A 275 9.49 -13.09 0.38
CA GLY A 275 8.92 -11.81 -0.02
C GLY A 275 9.91 -10.97 -0.82
N LEU A 276 11.13 -10.77 -0.30
CA LEU A 276 12.19 -10.01 -0.98
C LEU A 276 12.60 -10.63 -2.31
N GLN A 277 12.76 -11.95 -2.37
CA GLN A 277 13.07 -12.65 -3.62
C GLN A 277 11.96 -12.46 -4.67
N PHE A 278 10.71 -12.52 -4.23
CA PHE A 278 9.58 -12.37 -5.12
C PHE A 278 9.48 -10.93 -5.63
N ALA A 279 9.60 -9.94 -4.75
CA ALA A 279 9.60 -8.52 -5.08
C ALA A 279 10.73 -8.16 -6.06
N ARG A 280 11.95 -8.62 -5.81
CA ARG A 280 13.09 -8.40 -6.69
C ARG A 280 12.86 -8.94 -8.10
N ARG A 281 12.25 -10.14 -8.21
CA ARG A 281 11.89 -10.73 -9.52
C ARG A 281 10.84 -9.92 -10.28
N ILE A 282 9.87 -9.32 -9.55
CA ILE A 282 8.88 -8.42 -10.15
C ILE A 282 9.56 -7.16 -10.65
N LEU A 283 10.31 -6.47 -9.76
CA LEU A 283 10.94 -5.19 -10.07
C LEU A 283 11.94 -5.29 -11.23
N LYS A 284 12.66 -6.38 -11.34
CA LYS A 284 13.58 -6.63 -12.46
C LYS A 284 12.92 -6.59 -13.84
N LYS A 285 11.62 -6.84 -13.91
CA LYS A 285 10.84 -6.79 -15.16
C LYS A 285 10.26 -5.40 -15.46
N GLN A 286 10.39 -4.46 -14.51
CA GLN A 286 9.82 -3.12 -14.66
C GLN A 286 10.88 -2.13 -15.17
N PRO A 287 10.59 -1.39 -16.25
CA PRO A 287 11.53 -0.43 -16.84
C PRO A 287 11.55 0.92 -16.09
N ALA A 288 11.21 0.94 -14.79
CA ALA A 288 11.15 2.15 -14.01
C ALA A 288 12.54 2.65 -13.60
N GLN A 289 12.70 3.97 -13.58
CA GLN A 289 13.96 4.61 -13.16
C GLN A 289 14.24 4.40 -11.68
N ASN A 290 13.20 4.47 -10.85
CA ASN A 290 13.29 4.23 -9.41
C ASN A 290 12.56 2.92 -9.07
N GLN A 291 13.21 2.11 -8.26
CA GLN A 291 12.64 0.85 -7.79
C GLN A 291 12.68 0.81 -6.27
N GLN A 292 11.57 0.44 -5.65
CA GLN A 292 11.50 0.37 -4.20
C GLN A 292 10.68 -0.83 -3.70
N ILE A 293 11.05 -1.31 -2.51
CA ILE A 293 10.31 -2.30 -1.75
C ILE A 293 9.92 -1.65 -0.41
N ILE A 294 8.66 -1.75 -0.06
CA ILE A 294 8.12 -1.34 1.23
C ILE A 294 7.69 -2.61 1.96
N THR A 295 8.33 -2.92 3.08
CA THR A 295 8.01 -4.10 3.89
C THR A 295 7.27 -3.68 5.15
N ILE A 296 6.12 -4.30 5.43
CA ILE A 296 5.32 -4.09 6.64
C ILE A 296 5.22 -5.42 7.36
N THR A 297 5.77 -5.51 8.57
CA THR A 297 5.85 -6.75 9.37
C THR A 297 5.79 -6.45 10.87
N ASP A 298 5.36 -7.42 11.67
CA ASP A 298 5.39 -7.35 13.13
C ASP A 298 6.32 -8.40 13.75
N GLY A 299 7.06 -9.16 12.92
CA GLY A 299 7.86 -10.28 13.37
C GLY A 299 9.27 -10.35 12.77
N GLU A 300 10.14 -11.03 13.53
CA GLU A 300 11.43 -11.50 13.01
C GLU A 300 11.21 -12.62 11.99
N PRO A 301 12.15 -12.82 11.04
CA PRO A 301 12.00 -13.88 10.07
C PRO A 301 12.11 -15.28 10.74
N THR A 302 11.05 -16.05 10.64
CA THR A 302 10.92 -17.42 11.14
C THR A 302 10.97 -18.47 10.01
N ALA A 303 11.05 -18.01 8.76
CA ALA A 303 11.17 -18.89 7.61
C ALA A 303 12.12 -18.32 6.56
N HIS A 304 12.75 -19.21 5.79
CA HIS A 304 13.57 -18.85 4.63
C HIS A 304 13.61 -20.01 3.62
N ILE A 305 14.03 -19.70 2.40
CA ILE A 305 14.21 -20.69 1.34
C ILE A 305 15.70 -20.76 0.98
N GLU A 306 16.29 -21.94 1.03
CA GLU A 306 17.61 -22.21 0.49
C GLU A 306 17.53 -23.31 -0.57
N ALA A 307 18.02 -23.04 -1.76
CA ALA A 307 17.92 -23.90 -2.93
C ALA A 307 16.44 -24.27 -3.23
N ARG A 308 16.04 -25.49 -2.90
CA ARG A 308 14.68 -26.02 -3.12
C ARG A 308 13.99 -26.41 -1.81
N ASP A 309 14.55 -25.99 -0.69
CA ASP A 309 14.02 -26.32 0.62
C ASP A 309 13.50 -25.07 1.34
N LEU A 310 12.29 -25.18 1.87
CA LEU A 310 11.70 -24.23 2.80
C LEU A 310 12.04 -24.66 4.22
N TYR A 311 12.62 -23.75 4.97
CA TYR A 311 12.93 -23.93 6.39
C TYR A 311 11.94 -23.10 7.22
N LEU A 312 11.27 -23.75 8.17
CA LEU A 312 10.37 -23.12 9.15
C LEU A 312 11.00 -23.31 10.52
N ILE A 313 11.37 -22.22 11.18
CA ILE A 313 12.16 -22.25 12.42
C ILE A 313 11.56 -21.30 13.43
N TYR A 314 11.13 -21.83 14.56
CA TYR A 314 10.65 -21.04 15.70
C TYR A 314 11.25 -21.57 17.02
N PRO A 315 11.76 -20.73 17.92
CA PRO A 315 11.95 -19.26 17.81
C PRO A 315 12.84 -18.82 16.67
N PRO A 316 12.83 -17.51 16.30
CA PRO A 316 13.69 -16.98 15.25
C PRO A 316 15.15 -17.39 15.41
N ALA A 317 15.80 -17.78 14.30
CA ALA A 317 17.16 -18.25 14.30
C ALA A 317 18.10 -17.31 13.51
N GLU A 318 19.32 -17.16 13.99
CA GLU A 318 20.36 -16.34 13.34
C GLU A 318 20.58 -16.73 11.87
N ARG A 319 20.49 -18.02 11.53
CA ARG A 319 20.61 -18.50 10.14
C ARG A 319 19.54 -17.86 9.24
N THR A 320 18.28 -17.85 9.71
CA THR A 320 17.16 -17.29 8.95
C THR A 320 17.35 -15.78 8.75
N ALA A 321 17.76 -15.07 9.81
CA ALA A 321 18.06 -13.64 9.74
C ALA A 321 19.21 -13.38 8.73
N ARG A 322 20.29 -14.14 8.78
CA ARG A 322 21.45 -14.00 7.89
C ARG A 322 21.10 -14.22 6.42
N VAL A 323 20.29 -15.23 6.11
CA VAL A 323 19.83 -15.50 4.73
C VAL A 323 18.94 -14.38 4.23
N THR A 324 18.04 -13.86 5.07
CA THR A 324 17.16 -12.74 4.74
C THR A 324 17.95 -11.45 4.51
N LEU A 325 18.92 -11.14 5.37
CA LEU A 325 19.80 -9.97 5.22
C LEU A 325 20.66 -10.05 3.95
N ALA A 326 21.11 -11.26 3.56
CA ALA A 326 21.83 -11.45 2.30
C ALA A 326 20.95 -11.11 1.09
N GLU A 327 19.66 -11.44 1.12
CA GLU A 327 18.73 -11.07 0.05
C GLU A 327 18.43 -9.57 0.05
N ALA A 328 18.26 -8.93 1.21
CA ALA A 328 18.14 -7.49 1.31
C ALA A 328 19.36 -6.75 0.70
N LYS A 329 20.57 -7.27 0.96
CA LYS A 329 21.81 -6.74 0.35
C LYS A 329 21.82 -6.92 -1.17
N ARG A 330 21.27 -8.02 -1.71
CA ARG A 330 21.12 -8.20 -3.16
C ARG A 330 20.16 -7.20 -3.78
N CYS A 331 19.01 -6.93 -3.12
CA CYS A 331 18.08 -5.89 -3.55
C CYS A 331 18.79 -4.52 -3.66
N ALA A 332 19.57 -4.15 -2.64
CA ALA A 332 20.32 -2.90 -2.64
C ALA A 332 21.38 -2.85 -3.75
N ALA A 333 22.11 -3.95 -3.98
CA ALA A 333 23.10 -4.06 -5.05
C ALA A 333 22.48 -3.91 -6.46
N GLU A 334 21.21 -4.24 -6.62
CA GLU A 334 20.44 -4.02 -7.85
C GLU A 334 19.82 -2.61 -7.90
N GLY A 335 20.10 -1.74 -6.92
CA GLY A 335 19.63 -0.35 -6.85
C GLY A 335 18.17 -0.22 -6.39
N ILE A 336 17.62 -1.23 -5.73
CA ILE A 336 16.27 -1.22 -5.18
C ILE A 336 16.34 -0.58 -3.78
N HIS A 337 15.57 0.49 -3.57
CA HIS A 337 15.44 1.12 -2.26
C HIS A 337 14.55 0.29 -1.34
N LEU A 338 15.01 -0.01 -0.13
CA LEU A 338 14.31 -0.85 0.83
C LEU A 338 13.84 -0.02 2.03
N SER A 339 12.54 0.00 2.28
CA SER A 339 11.94 0.63 3.46
C SER A 339 11.20 -0.42 4.28
N SER A 340 11.55 -0.54 5.55
CA SER A 340 11.00 -1.57 6.43
C SER A 340 10.28 -0.93 7.62
N PHE A 341 9.01 -1.27 7.76
CA PHE A 341 8.12 -0.80 8.82
C PHE A 341 7.84 -1.94 9.79
N ALA A 342 8.36 -1.79 11.01
CA ALA A 342 8.12 -2.73 12.08
C ALA A 342 6.94 -2.25 12.95
N LEU A 343 5.89 -3.07 13.02
CA LEU A 343 4.71 -2.82 13.86
C LEU A 343 4.98 -3.30 15.27
N ILE A 344 5.19 -2.37 16.19
CA ILE A 344 5.54 -2.64 17.59
C ILE A 344 4.43 -2.09 18.48
N GLU A 345 3.73 -2.98 19.18
CA GLU A 345 2.72 -2.60 20.19
C GLU A 345 3.25 -2.72 21.63
N ASP A 346 4.24 -3.60 21.84
CA ASP A 346 4.85 -3.86 23.14
C ASP A 346 6.36 -3.71 23.13
N TYR A 347 6.94 -3.20 24.22
CA TYR A 347 8.38 -2.94 24.39
C TYR A 347 9.29 -4.19 24.35
N PHE A 348 8.76 -5.39 24.20
CA PHE A 348 9.52 -6.65 24.32
C PHE A 348 10.11 -7.18 22.99
N TYR A 349 9.94 -6.48 21.86
CA TYR A 349 10.39 -6.98 20.55
C TYR A 349 11.79 -6.46 20.15
N LEU A 350 12.75 -6.52 21.06
CA LEU A 350 14.14 -6.11 20.77
C LEU A 350 14.74 -6.87 19.58
N GLY A 351 14.37 -8.13 19.38
CA GLY A 351 14.82 -8.94 18.25
C GLY A 351 14.36 -8.37 16.91
N LEU A 352 13.09 -7.99 16.78
CA LEU A 352 12.56 -7.36 15.57
C LEU A 352 13.23 -6.00 15.30
N VAL A 353 13.39 -5.16 16.33
CA VAL A 353 14.08 -3.87 16.21
C VAL A 353 15.49 -4.08 15.66
N ASN A 354 16.27 -4.94 16.28
CA ASN A 354 17.64 -5.24 15.85
C ASN A 354 17.69 -5.79 14.41
N PHE A 355 16.74 -6.66 14.03
CA PHE A 355 16.68 -7.23 12.69
C PHE A 355 16.38 -6.16 11.63
N VAL A 356 15.37 -5.30 11.87
CA VAL A 356 14.97 -4.25 10.92
C VAL A 356 16.06 -3.19 10.78
N GLU A 357 16.77 -2.84 11.87
CA GLU A 357 17.96 -1.98 11.81
C GLU A 357 19.10 -2.57 11.00
N GLN A 358 19.39 -3.87 11.21
CA GLN A 358 20.38 -4.57 10.41
C GLN A 358 19.99 -4.61 8.93
N MET A 359 18.70 -4.83 8.63
CA MET A 359 18.20 -4.83 7.26
C MET A 359 18.38 -3.45 6.60
N ALA A 360 18.06 -2.36 7.30
CA ALA A 360 18.32 -1.00 6.81
C ALA A 360 19.81 -0.74 6.63
N LYS A 361 20.65 -1.15 7.57
CA LYS A 361 22.12 -0.98 7.50
C LYS A 361 22.75 -1.70 6.31
N VAL A 362 22.34 -2.95 6.03
CA VAL A 362 22.93 -3.74 4.92
C VAL A 362 22.40 -3.30 3.56
N SER A 363 21.20 -2.74 3.50
CA SER A 363 20.55 -2.27 2.26
C SER A 363 20.77 -0.79 1.98
N GLY A 364 21.29 0.00 2.94
CA GLY A 364 21.28 1.45 2.84
C GLY A 364 19.87 2.05 2.82
N GLY A 365 18.88 1.30 3.28
CA GLY A 365 17.47 1.65 3.25
C GLY A 365 16.98 2.32 4.53
N VAL A 366 15.67 2.32 4.75
CA VAL A 366 15.01 2.94 5.89
C VAL A 366 14.43 1.88 6.81
N ALA A 367 14.69 2.03 8.13
CA ALA A 367 13.98 1.34 9.19
C ALA A 367 13.05 2.32 9.90
N ALA A 368 11.81 1.94 10.10
CA ALA A 368 10.84 2.73 10.84
C ALA A 368 10.07 1.83 11.80
N TYR A 369 9.84 2.35 12.99
CA TYR A 369 9.08 1.67 14.04
C TYR A 369 7.82 2.48 14.29
N CYS A 370 6.70 1.83 14.27
CA CYS A 370 5.42 2.50 14.45
C CYS A 370 4.40 1.55 15.11
N ASN A 371 3.43 2.16 15.75
CA ASN A 371 2.19 1.45 16.06
C ASN A 371 1.32 1.33 14.81
N ALA A 372 0.24 0.57 14.89
CA ALA A 372 -0.66 0.38 13.77
C ALA A 372 -1.32 1.69 13.29
N GLN A 373 -1.50 2.68 14.17
CA GLN A 373 -2.17 3.95 13.83
C GLN A 373 -1.26 4.91 13.05
N ASP A 374 0.04 4.95 13.37
CA ASP A 374 1.02 5.86 12.74
C ASP A 374 1.57 5.32 11.41
N LEU A 375 1.36 4.03 11.13
CA LEU A 375 1.88 3.32 9.97
C LEU A 375 1.60 4.08 8.65
N GLY A 376 0.39 4.59 8.49
CA GLY A 376 -0.04 5.23 7.27
C GLY A 376 0.82 6.43 6.87
N ASN A 377 1.04 7.35 7.81
CA ASN A 377 1.85 8.55 7.57
C ASN A 377 3.29 8.20 7.22
N MET A 378 3.87 7.24 7.94
CA MET A 378 5.26 6.85 7.75
C MET A 378 5.48 6.15 6.40
N VAL A 379 4.54 5.29 5.99
CA VAL A 379 4.61 4.59 4.70
C VAL A 379 4.46 5.54 3.53
N VAL A 380 3.52 6.50 3.59
CA VAL A 380 3.34 7.52 2.54
C VAL A 380 4.56 8.41 2.41
N ASP A 381 5.14 8.88 3.52
CA ASP A 381 6.37 9.68 3.49
C ASP A 381 7.54 8.88 2.87
N SER A 382 7.65 7.59 3.20
CA SER A 382 8.68 6.71 2.63
C SER A 382 8.43 6.45 1.14
N PHE A 383 7.18 6.24 0.73
CA PHE A 383 6.80 6.07 -0.67
C PHE A 383 7.24 7.29 -1.51
N HIS A 384 6.96 8.51 -1.02
CA HIS A 384 7.39 9.73 -1.70
C HIS A 384 8.91 9.91 -1.74
N LYS A 385 9.63 9.54 -0.67
CA LYS A 385 11.10 9.57 -0.64
C LYS A 385 11.69 8.58 -1.65
N GLY A 386 11.19 7.36 -1.72
CA GLY A 386 11.64 6.33 -2.64
C GLY A 386 11.43 6.71 -4.11
N ARG A 387 10.35 7.43 -4.44
CA ARG A 387 10.12 7.98 -5.78
C ARG A 387 11.18 9.01 -6.21
N ARG A 388 11.74 9.75 -5.26
CA ARG A 388 12.75 10.80 -5.51
C ARG A 388 14.18 10.27 -5.47
N HIS A 389 14.38 9.03 -5.03
CA HIS A 389 15.71 8.44 -4.93
C HIS A 389 16.28 8.20 -6.32
N ARG A 390 17.24 9.04 -6.76
CA ARG A 390 17.97 8.82 -8.01
C ARG A 390 18.99 7.70 -7.78
N ARG A 391 19.02 6.70 -8.65
CA ARG A 391 20.18 5.82 -8.77
C ARG A 391 21.41 6.72 -8.95
N ALA A 392 22.35 6.67 -8.01
CA ALA A 392 23.67 7.21 -8.26
C ALA A 392 24.28 6.39 -9.40
N MET A 393 24.50 7.05 -10.56
CA MET A 393 25.24 6.46 -11.68
C MET A 393 26.72 6.34 -11.32
#